data_fb5fff67beae4b8b698a75d4990068c9
#
_entry.id   fb5fff67beae4b8b698a75d4990068c9
#
_cell.length_a   1.000
_cell.length_b   1.000
_cell.length_c   1.000
_cell.angle_alpha   90.00
_cell.angle_beta   90.00
_cell.angle_gamma   90.00
#
_symmetry.space_group_name_H-M   'P 1'
#
loop_
_entity.id
_entity.type
_entity.pdbx_description
1 polymer ?
#
loop_
_entity_poly.entity_id
_entity_poly.type
_entity_poly.pdbx_seq_one_letter_code
_entity_poly.pdbx_strand_id
1 'polypeptide(L)'
;MSKNLLIIFTRNPELGKVKTRLAKTIGAEKALAIYKFLLAHTKKVTENIACDKAVYYSVKVREDDLWNGEIYQKKQQLGEDLGIRMQNAFQDAFANGYEKVLIVGSDLIDLSEEIIEKGFLQLASNDVVIGPAEDGGYYLLGMKSVHPNVFKNKNWGTSTVREETLNDLKDKKVHLLNELNDADVLDDIKEHPAFQHFLN
;
A
#
# COMPACT_ATOMS: atom_id res chain seq x y z
N MET A 1 22.79 0.55 -5.78
CA MET A 1 21.36 0.64 -6.06
C MET A 1 20.79 -0.77 -6.01
N SER A 2 19.79 -1.02 -5.19
CA SER A 2 19.11 -2.32 -5.11
C SER A 2 18.38 -2.59 -6.44
N LYS A 3 18.17 -3.87 -6.78
CA LYS A 3 17.28 -4.26 -7.89
C LYS A 3 15.80 -4.35 -7.45
N ASN A 4 15.56 -4.25 -6.14
CA ASN A 4 14.25 -4.30 -5.54
C ASN A 4 13.84 -2.90 -5.07
N LEU A 5 12.61 -2.50 -5.36
CA LEU A 5 12.01 -1.26 -4.87
C LEU A 5 10.71 -1.56 -4.12
N LEU A 6 10.62 -1.05 -2.90
CA LEU A 6 9.37 -0.97 -2.14
C LEU A 6 8.80 0.44 -2.28
N ILE A 7 7.60 0.52 -2.83
CA ILE A 7 6.84 1.76 -2.95
C ILE A 7 5.73 1.75 -1.89
N ILE A 8 5.65 2.81 -1.10
CA ILE A 8 4.62 3.01 -0.10
C ILE A 8 3.66 4.08 -0.62
N PHE A 9 2.42 3.70 -0.90
CA PHE A 9 1.36 4.64 -1.26
C PHE A 9 0.72 5.20 0.01
N THR A 10 0.80 6.51 0.18
CA THR A 10 0.29 7.18 1.37
C THR A 10 -0.62 8.35 1.03
N ARG A 11 -1.59 8.61 1.90
CA ARG A 11 -2.34 9.87 1.88
C ARG A 11 -1.63 10.91 2.75
N ASN A 12 -1.76 12.18 2.38
CA ASN A 12 -1.32 13.25 3.27
C ASN A 12 -2.22 13.26 4.52
N PRO A 13 -1.65 13.21 5.75
CA PRO A 13 -2.43 13.11 6.99
C PRO A 13 -3.09 14.45 7.34
N GLU A 14 -4.27 14.68 6.79
CA GLU A 14 -5.05 15.91 6.95
C GLU A 14 -6.40 15.61 7.61
N LEU A 15 -6.83 16.49 8.53
CA LEU A 15 -8.09 16.34 9.26
C LEU A 15 -9.26 16.25 8.29
N GLY A 16 -10.10 15.24 8.47
CA GLY A 16 -11.27 15.00 7.61
C GLY A 16 -10.97 14.48 6.20
N LYS A 17 -9.69 14.25 5.84
CA LYS A 17 -9.28 13.76 4.51
C LYS A 17 -8.79 12.32 4.50
N VAL A 18 -8.56 11.72 5.67
CA VAL A 18 -8.09 10.34 5.84
C VAL A 18 -9.07 9.53 6.66
N LYS A 19 -9.15 8.21 6.42
CA LYS A 19 -10.03 7.28 7.13
C LYS A 19 -11.46 7.84 7.31
N THR A 20 -12.01 8.37 6.21
CA THR A 20 -13.29 9.09 6.23
C THR A 20 -14.48 8.20 6.59
N ARG A 21 -14.41 6.88 6.31
CA ARG A 21 -15.42 5.90 6.72
C ARG A 21 -15.39 5.72 8.24
N LEU A 22 -14.21 5.52 8.81
CA LEU A 22 -13.99 5.41 10.25
C LEU A 22 -14.37 6.72 10.98
N ALA A 23 -14.01 7.87 10.40
CA ALA A 23 -14.31 9.20 10.96
C ALA A 23 -15.82 9.47 11.14
N LYS A 24 -16.67 8.85 10.33
CA LYS A 24 -18.15 8.95 10.51
C LYS A 24 -18.63 8.39 11.83
N THR A 25 -17.92 7.41 12.39
CA THR A 25 -18.30 6.72 13.63
C THR A 25 -17.56 7.29 14.84
N ILE A 26 -16.23 7.53 14.74
CA ILE A 26 -15.41 7.90 15.91
C ILE A 26 -14.94 9.37 15.89
N GLY A 27 -15.29 10.13 14.86
CA GLY A 27 -14.88 11.52 14.67
C GLY A 27 -13.55 11.66 13.92
N ALA A 28 -13.40 12.83 13.27
CA ALA A 28 -12.26 13.08 12.38
C ALA A 28 -10.91 13.16 13.11
N GLU A 29 -10.89 13.64 14.35
CA GLU A 29 -9.66 13.77 15.15
C GLU A 29 -9.11 12.39 15.54
N LYS A 30 -9.94 11.49 16.07
CA LYS A 30 -9.55 10.11 16.40
C LYS A 30 -9.12 9.35 15.14
N ALA A 31 -9.86 9.48 14.04
CA ALA A 31 -9.52 8.86 12.76
C ALA A 31 -8.16 9.35 12.22
N LEU A 32 -7.86 10.64 12.34
CA LEU A 32 -6.54 11.18 11.98
C LEU A 32 -5.43 10.64 12.90
N ALA A 33 -5.68 10.54 14.20
CA ALA A 33 -4.72 9.99 15.16
C ALA A 33 -4.39 8.53 14.85
N ILE A 34 -5.41 7.71 14.58
CA ILE A 34 -5.26 6.31 14.13
C ILE A 34 -4.47 6.25 12.82
N TYR A 35 -4.78 7.09 11.84
CA TYR A 35 -4.04 7.09 10.58
C TYR A 35 -2.55 7.42 10.76
N LYS A 36 -2.23 8.41 11.60
CA LYS A 36 -0.83 8.73 11.94
C LYS A 36 -0.12 7.58 12.66
N PHE A 37 -0.83 6.86 13.52
CA PHE A 37 -0.30 5.66 14.17
C PHE A 37 0.02 4.57 13.14
N LEU A 38 -0.87 4.31 12.17
CA LEU A 38 -0.64 3.36 11.08
C LEU A 38 0.54 3.77 10.18
N LEU A 39 0.69 5.06 9.89
CA LEU A 39 1.86 5.57 9.17
C LEU A 39 3.17 5.30 9.93
N ALA A 40 3.18 5.52 11.25
CA ALA A 40 4.34 5.25 12.07
C ALA A 40 4.67 3.75 12.14
N HIS A 41 3.65 2.89 12.19
CA HIS A 41 3.80 1.44 12.07
C HIS A 41 4.42 1.05 10.72
N THR A 42 3.86 1.52 9.61
CA THR A 42 4.38 1.25 8.26
C THR A 42 5.85 1.69 8.13
N LYS A 43 6.19 2.87 8.64
CA LYS A 43 7.60 3.32 8.68
C LYS A 43 8.47 2.32 9.42
N LYS A 44 8.09 1.95 10.65
CA LYS A 44 8.85 1.01 11.49
C LYS A 44 9.08 -0.33 10.81
N VAL A 45 8.06 -0.86 10.13
CA VAL A 45 8.13 -2.14 9.39
C VAL A 45 9.04 -2.04 8.16
N THR A 46 9.06 -0.89 7.49
CA THR A 46 9.75 -0.77 6.19
C THR A 46 11.17 -0.24 6.27
N GLU A 47 11.53 0.49 7.33
CA GLU A 47 12.80 1.24 7.37
C GLU A 47 14.06 0.37 7.27
N ASN A 48 14.04 -0.88 7.79
CA ASN A 48 15.20 -1.77 7.82
C ASN A 48 15.21 -2.83 6.70
N ILE A 49 14.18 -2.92 5.86
CA ILE A 49 14.13 -3.89 4.76
C ILE A 49 15.27 -3.60 3.77
N ALA A 50 15.98 -4.65 3.35
CA ALA A 50 17.14 -4.55 2.45
C ALA A 50 16.73 -4.33 0.98
N CYS A 51 16.12 -3.17 0.69
CA CYS A 51 15.76 -2.71 -0.65
C CYS A 51 15.76 -1.19 -0.74
N ASP A 52 15.74 -0.62 -1.94
CA ASP A 52 15.46 0.79 -2.13
C ASP A 52 13.98 1.07 -1.79
N LYS A 53 13.69 2.26 -1.27
CA LYS A 53 12.35 2.63 -0.80
C LYS A 53 11.89 3.96 -1.37
N ALA A 54 10.60 4.05 -1.71
CA ALA A 54 10.01 5.30 -2.14
C ALA A 54 8.62 5.49 -1.48
N VAL A 55 8.34 6.72 -1.05
CA VAL A 55 7.01 7.10 -0.56
C VAL A 55 6.33 7.99 -1.57
N TYR A 56 5.15 7.59 -2.00
CA TYR A 56 4.32 8.31 -2.97
C TYR A 56 3.12 8.94 -2.26
N TYR A 57 3.12 10.27 -2.22
CA TYR A 57 2.09 11.08 -1.56
C TYR A 57 0.90 11.34 -2.46
N SER A 58 -0.30 11.25 -1.93
CA SER A 58 -1.54 11.40 -2.71
C SER A 58 -1.81 12.83 -3.21
N VAL A 59 -1.32 13.86 -2.49
CA VAL A 59 -1.59 15.27 -2.81
C VAL A 59 -0.31 16.04 -3.09
N LYS A 60 0.64 16.03 -2.16
CA LYS A 60 1.93 16.74 -2.31
C LYS A 60 3.02 16.09 -1.47
N VAL A 61 4.24 16.14 -1.98
CA VAL A 61 5.43 15.74 -1.22
C VAL A 61 5.59 16.64 0.01
N ARG A 62 6.02 16.04 1.13
CA ARG A 62 6.38 16.75 2.35
C ARG A 62 7.84 16.45 2.68
N GLU A 63 8.65 17.49 2.82
CA GLU A 63 10.06 17.33 3.16
C GLU A 63 10.22 16.99 4.64
N ASP A 64 9.54 17.74 5.52
CA ASP A 64 9.58 17.55 6.98
C ASP A 64 8.39 16.72 7.44
N ASP A 65 8.55 15.39 7.44
CA ASP A 65 7.56 14.45 7.97
C ASP A 65 8.24 13.19 8.56
N LEU A 66 7.45 12.14 8.81
CA LEU A 66 7.98 10.91 9.42
C LEU A 66 8.95 10.12 8.50
N TRP A 67 8.90 10.33 7.18
CA TRP A 67 9.71 9.60 6.21
C TRP A 67 11.07 10.27 6.03
N ASN A 68 12.15 9.63 6.52
CA ASN A 68 13.50 10.18 6.38
C ASN A 68 13.95 10.14 4.90
N GLY A 69 14.29 11.31 4.33
CA GLY A 69 14.74 11.44 2.95
C GLY A 69 16.05 10.73 2.61
N GLU A 70 16.85 10.34 3.62
CA GLU A 70 18.03 9.49 3.42
C GLU A 70 17.69 8.02 3.18
N ILE A 71 16.50 7.58 3.60
CA ILE A 71 16.02 6.19 3.48
C ILE A 71 14.98 6.07 2.36
N TYR A 72 14.11 7.08 2.23
CA TYR A 72 12.96 7.06 1.33
C TYR A 72 13.06 8.12 0.26
N GLN A 73 13.03 7.73 -1.01
CA GLN A 73 12.76 8.67 -2.09
C GLN A 73 11.34 9.20 -1.94
N LYS A 74 11.16 10.52 -1.99
CA LYS A 74 9.85 11.17 -1.83
C LYS A 74 9.31 11.58 -3.19
N LYS A 75 8.14 11.06 -3.57
CA LYS A 75 7.50 11.30 -4.86
C LYS A 75 6.01 11.59 -4.70
N GLN A 76 5.40 12.20 -5.71
CA GLN A 76 3.95 12.41 -5.76
C GLN A 76 3.31 11.33 -6.63
N GLN A 77 2.15 10.82 -6.21
CA GLN A 77 1.30 9.98 -7.06
C GLN A 77 0.75 10.83 -8.22
N LEU A 78 0.95 10.36 -9.44
CA LEU A 78 0.51 11.05 -10.66
C LEU A 78 -0.56 10.20 -11.37
N GLY A 79 -1.71 10.78 -11.64
CA GLY A 79 -2.83 10.14 -12.32
C GLY A 79 -4.18 10.52 -11.73
N GLU A 80 -5.23 10.36 -12.52
CA GLU A 80 -6.60 10.77 -12.18
C GLU A 80 -7.23 9.79 -11.16
N ASP A 81 -6.93 8.50 -11.27
CA ASP A 81 -7.41 7.46 -10.38
C ASP A 81 -6.27 6.61 -9.78
N LEU A 82 -6.61 5.72 -8.85
CA LEU A 82 -5.64 4.86 -8.16
C LEU A 82 -4.90 3.93 -9.13
N GLY A 83 -5.58 3.39 -10.14
CA GLY A 83 -4.98 2.49 -11.12
C GLY A 83 -3.90 3.18 -11.94
N ILE A 84 -4.22 4.36 -12.51
CA ILE A 84 -3.25 5.16 -13.27
C ILE A 84 -2.07 5.55 -12.39
N ARG A 85 -2.30 5.92 -11.13
CA ARG A 85 -1.23 6.26 -10.17
C ARG A 85 -0.30 5.08 -9.91
N MET A 86 -0.84 3.89 -9.67
CA MET A 86 -0.04 2.67 -9.49
C MET A 86 0.70 2.31 -10.78
N GLN A 87 0.04 2.37 -11.94
CA GLN A 87 0.68 2.10 -13.23
C GLN A 87 1.87 3.01 -13.48
N ASN A 88 1.71 4.33 -13.26
CA ASN A 88 2.77 5.30 -13.43
C ASN A 88 3.93 5.06 -12.46
N ALA A 89 3.65 4.71 -11.20
CA ALA A 89 4.69 4.39 -10.22
C ALA A 89 5.48 3.13 -10.61
N PHE A 90 4.84 2.07 -11.11
CA PHE A 90 5.53 0.89 -11.64
C PHE A 90 6.35 1.22 -12.89
N GLN A 91 5.80 1.98 -13.84
CA GLN A 91 6.50 2.38 -15.06
C GLN A 91 7.76 3.19 -14.74
N ASP A 92 7.65 4.17 -13.83
CA ASP A 92 8.78 4.97 -13.36
C ASP A 92 9.86 4.07 -12.70
N ALA A 93 9.45 3.13 -11.84
CA ALA A 93 10.37 2.20 -11.20
C ALA A 93 11.13 1.34 -12.20
N PHE A 94 10.45 0.71 -13.17
CA PHE A 94 11.10 -0.13 -14.18
C PHE A 94 11.98 0.69 -15.15
N ALA A 95 11.56 1.91 -15.50
CA ALA A 95 12.38 2.82 -16.31
C ALA A 95 13.69 3.22 -15.59
N ASN A 96 13.70 3.24 -14.25
CA ASN A 96 14.88 3.48 -13.43
C ASN A 96 15.70 2.19 -13.14
N GLY A 97 15.39 1.07 -13.78
CA GLY A 97 16.20 -0.16 -13.75
C GLY A 97 15.93 -1.09 -12.59
N TYR A 98 14.85 -0.90 -11.82
CA TYR A 98 14.43 -1.88 -10.82
C TYR A 98 13.88 -3.14 -11.51
N GLU A 99 14.12 -4.31 -10.92
CA GLU A 99 13.71 -5.60 -11.49
C GLU A 99 12.50 -6.20 -10.78
N LYS A 100 12.33 -5.90 -9.49
CA LYS A 100 11.19 -6.31 -8.68
C LYS A 100 10.65 -5.10 -7.92
N VAL A 101 9.38 -4.83 -8.10
CA VAL A 101 8.73 -3.67 -7.48
C VAL A 101 7.50 -4.13 -6.71
N LEU A 102 7.39 -3.72 -5.45
CA LEU A 102 6.19 -3.88 -4.63
C LEU A 102 5.58 -2.51 -4.35
N ILE A 103 4.26 -2.38 -4.45
CA ILE A 103 3.49 -1.27 -3.90
C ILE A 103 2.71 -1.79 -2.70
N VAL A 104 2.79 -1.09 -1.58
CA VAL A 104 1.99 -1.35 -0.37
C VAL A 104 1.21 -0.12 0.06
N GLY A 105 0.05 -0.33 0.66
CA GLY A 105 -0.66 0.71 1.40
C GLY A 105 0.06 1.09 2.70
N SER A 106 -0.36 2.18 3.32
CA SER A 106 0.23 2.70 4.56
C SER A 106 -0.73 2.66 5.76
N ASP A 107 -1.73 1.81 5.71
CA ASP A 107 -2.88 1.82 6.63
C ASP A 107 -3.28 0.43 7.18
N LEU A 108 -2.31 -0.49 7.24
CA LEU A 108 -2.48 -1.84 7.77
C LEU A 108 -1.63 -2.03 9.03
N ILE A 109 -2.27 -2.43 10.13
CA ILE A 109 -1.57 -2.70 11.39
C ILE A 109 -0.85 -4.05 11.37
N ASP A 110 -1.37 -5.03 10.63
CA ASP A 110 -0.82 -6.38 10.53
C ASP A 110 0.25 -6.53 9.44
N LEU A 111 0.59 -5.45 8.73
CA LEU A 111 1.72 -5.46 7.80
C LEU A 111 3.01 -5.69 8.60
N SER A 112 3.84 -6.64 8.14
CA SER A 112 5.13 -6.95 8.76
C SER A 112 6.27 -6.99 7.75
N GLU A 113 7.51 -6.95 8.25
CA GLU A 113 8.72 -7.08 7.45
C GLU A 113 8.71 -8.40 6.69
N GLU A 114 8.33 -9.51 7.35
CA GLU A 114 8.28 -10.86 6.76
C GLU A 114 7.30 -10.95 5.59
N ILE A 115 6.18 -10.23 5.65
CA ILE A 115 5.19 -10.20 4.56
C ILE A 115 5.80 -9.52 3.32
N ILE A 116 6.49 -8.41 3.50
CA ILE A 116 7.13 -7.67 2.40
C ILE A 116 8.29 -8.48 1.80
N GLU A 117 9.14 -9.06 2.65
CA GLU A 117 10.26 -9.92 2.22
C GLU A 117 9.74 -11.14 1.46
N LYS A 118 8.67 -11.78 1.95
CA LYS A 118 8.00 -12.87 1.25
C LYS A 118 7.47 -12.43 -0.10
N GLY A 119 6.94 -11.21 -0.21
CA GLY A 119 6.52 -10.61 -1.48
C GLY A 119 7.67 -10.56 -2.50
N PHE A 120 8.83 -10.03 -2.12
CA PHE A 120 10.01 -10.01 -2.98
C PHE A 120 10.55 -11.41 -3.32
N LEU A 121 10.54 -12.34 -2.35
CA LEU A 121 10.96 -13.71 -2.55
C LEU A 121 10.08 -14.42 -3.57
N GLN A 122 8.76 -14.27 -3.47
CA GLN A 122 7.81 -14.89 -4.38
C GLN A 122 7.91 -14.37 -5.82
N LEU A 123 8.32 -13.11 -6.01
CA LEU A 123 8.62 -12.57 -7.34
C LEU A 123 9.83 -13.25 -8.03
N ALA A 124 10.62 -14.08 -7.33
CA ALA A 124 11.67 -14.85 -8.01
C ALA A 124 11.09 -15.86 -8.99
N SER A 125 9.96 -16.50 -8.65
CA SER A 125 9.33 -17.59 -9.43
C SER A 125 7.95 -17.25 -10.01
N ASN A 126 7.38 -16.08 -9.65
CA ASN A 126 6.08 -15.62 -10.11
C ASN A 126 6.21 -14.30 -10.87
N ASP A 127 5.24 -14.00 -11.72
CA ASP A 127 5.17 -12.74 -12.48
C ASP A 127 4.60 -11.61 -11.62
N VAL A 128 3.62 -11.95 -10.78
CA VAL A 128 2.89 -11.03 -9.92
C VAL A 128 2.71 -11.65 -8.53
N VAL A 129 2.76 -10.80 -7.50
CA VAL A 129 2.40 -11.13 -6.11
C VAL A 129 1.31 -10.18 -5.65
N ILE A 130 0.27 -10.71 -5.04
CA ILE A 130 -0.84 -9.94 -4.48
C ILE A 130 -0.98 -10.29 -3.01
N GLY A 131 -1.03 -9.28 -2.16
CA GLY A 131 -1.48 -9.38 -0.77
C GLY A 131 -2.95 -8.99 -0.67
N PRO A 132 -3.87 -9.96 -0.56
CA PRO A 132 -5.30 -9.71 -0.53
C PRO A 132 -5.72 -8.89 0.70
N ALA A 133 -6.71 -8.00 0.56
CA ALA A 133 -7.40 -7.36 1.66
C ALA A 133 -8.80 -7.94 1.83
N GLU A 134 -9.30 -7.99 3.07
CA GLU A 134 -10.62 -8.55 3.40
C GLU A 134 -11.78 -7.82 2.73
N ASP A 135 -11.60 -6.53 2.39
CA ASP A 135 -12.58 -5.71 1.67
C ASP A 135 -12.77 -6.09 0.20
N GLY A 136 -11.98 -7.08 -0.31
CA GLY A 136 -11.97 -7.53 -1.70
C GLY A 136 -11.02 -6.75 -2.61
N GLY A 137 -10.21 -5.87 -2.06
CA GLY A 137 -9.05 -5.23 -2.69
C GLY A 137 -7.75 -5.99 -2.44
N TYR A 138 -6.66 -5.25 -2.39
CA TYR A 138 -5.35 -5.77 -2.02
C TYR A 138 -4.52 -4.68 -1.34
N TYR A 139 -3.77 -5.08 -0.32
CA TYR A 139 -2.86 -4.21 0.42
C TYR A 139 -1.46 -4.17 -0.18
N LEU A 140 -1.13 -5.19 -0.98
CA LEU A 140 0.15 -5.30 -1.66
C LEU A 140 -0.05 -5.77 -3.10
N LEU A 141 0.61 -5.10 -4.03
CA LEU A 141 0.74 -5.52 -5.42
C LEU A 141 2.22 -5.49 -5.82
N GLY A 142 2.75 -6.63 -6.28
CA GLY A 142 4.14 -6.73 -6.73
C GLY A 142 4.24 -7.32 -8.12
N MET A 143 5.22 -6.85 -8.91
CA MET A 143 5.47 -7.38 -10.26
C MET A 143 6.90 -7.16 -10.73
N LYS A 144 7.29 -7.87 -11.82
CA LYS A 144 8.60 -7.75 -12.49
C LYS A 144 8.53 -6.96 -13.80
N SER A 145 7.34 -6.74 -14.30
CA SER A 145 7.06 -5.91 -15.48
C SER A 145 5.64 -5.39 -15.41
N VAL A 146 5.37 -4.27 -16.07
CA VAL A 146 4.03 -3.67 -16.04
C VAL A 146 3.03 -4.55 -16.80
N HIS A 147 1.91 -4.85 -16.15
CA HIS A 147 0.74 -5.50 -16.75
C HIS A 147 -0.39 -4.46 -16.86
N PRO A 148 -0.50 -3.70 -17.99
CA PRO A 148 -1.37 -2.52 -18.05
C PRO A 148 -2.86 -2.78 -17.79
N ASN A 149 -3.33 -4.00 -18.07
CA ASN A 149 -4.76 -4.33 -17.94
C ASN A 149 -5.21 -4.33 -16.46
N VAL A 150 -4.33 -4.68 -15.52
CA VAL A 150 -4.68 -4.70 -14.08
C VAL A 150 -5.01 -3.30 -13.52
N PHE A 151 -4.68 -2.25 -14.26
CA PHE A 151 -4.91 -0.86 -13.86
C PHE A 151 -6.09 -0.18 -14.58
N LYS A 152 -6.73 -0.88 -15.53
CA LYS A 152 -7.79 -0.31 -16.38
C LYS A 152 -9.17 -0.85 -16.01
N ASN A 153 -10.18 -0.02 -16.22
CA ASN A 153 -11.59 -0.41 -16.12
C ASN A 153 -11.94 -1.05 -14.76
N LYS A 154 -11.43 -0.48 -13.67
CA LYS A 154 -11.70 -0.93 -12.30
C LYS A 154 -12.51 0.10 -11.52
N ASN A 155 -13.45 -0.37 -10.75
CA ASN A 155 -14.12 0.44 -9.74
C ASN A 155 -13.30 0.42 -8.44
N TRP A 156 -12.25 1.25 -8.40
CA TRP A 156 -11.33 1.29 -7.24
C TRP A 156 -12.07 1.53 -5.92
N GLY A 157 -11.72 0.77 -4.88
CA GLY A 157 -12.35 0.83 -3.56
C GLY A 157 -13.63 0.03 -3.44
N THR A 158 -13.88 -0.92 -4.35
CA THR A 158 -14.97 -1.90 -4.26
C THR A 158 -14.42 -3.31 -4.06
N SER A 159 -15.28 -4.22 -3.60
CA SER A 159 -14.91 -5.60 -3.31
C SER A 159 -14.60 -6.46 -4.55
N THR A 160 -14.82 -5.95 -5.76
CA THR A 160 -14.56 -6.69 -7.01
C THR A 160 -13.14 -6.53 -7.55
N VAL A 161 -12.37 -5.57 -7.03
CA VAL A 161 -11.06 -5.17 -7.58
C VAL A 161 -10.07 -6.33 -7.65
N ARG A 162 -9.99 -7.16 -6.60
CA ARG A 162 -9.09 -8.33 -6.56
C ARG A 162 -9.48 -9.37 -7.60
N GLU A 163 -10.75 -9.72 -7.68
CA GLU A 163 -11.25 -10.71 -8.64
C GLU A 163 -11.00 -10.27 -10.09
N GLU A 164 -11.34 -9.02 -10.41
CA GLU A 164 -11.10 -8.42 -11.72
C GLU A 164 -9.58 -8.40 -12.06
N THR A 165 -8.72 -8.08 -11.09
CA THR A 165 -7.26 -8.10 -11.28
C THR A 165 -6.74 -9.51 -11.55
N LEU A 166 -7.23 -10.52 -10.82
CA LEU A 166 -6.86 -11.92 -11.06
C LEU A 166 -7.33 -12.42 -12.44
N ASN A 167 -8.50 -11.99 -12.88
CA ASN A 167 -8.99 -12.30 -14.23
C ASN A 167 -8.10 -11.69 -15.34
N ASP A 168 -7.59 -10.47 -15.15
CA ASP A 168 -6.65 -9.83 -16.08
C ASP A 168 -5.28 -10.53 -16.09
N LEU A 169 -4.96 -11.29 -15.05
CA LEU A 169 -3.70 -12.01 -14.89
C LEU A 169 -3.81 -13.54 -15.12
N LYS A 170 -4.91 -14.02 -15.68
CA LYS A 170 -5.18 -15.47 -15.87
C LYS A 170 -4.05 -16.24 -16.59
N ASP A 171 -3.29 -15.55 -17.47
CA ASP A 171 -2.18 -16.12 -18.23
C ASP A 171 -0.81 -15.86 -17.55
N LYS A 172 -0.79 -15.40 -16.31
CA LYS A 172 0.41 -15.08 -15.54
C LYS A 172 0.53 -15.98 -14.30
N LYS A 173 1.75 -16.17 -13.86
CA LYS A 173 2.00 -16.84 -12.57
C LYS A 173 1.79 -15.82 -11.44
N VAL A 174 0.68 -15.95 -10.72
CA VAL A 174 0.32 -15.11 -9.59
C VAL A 174 0.48 -15.88 -8.29
N HIS A 175 1.14 -15.25 -7.29
CA HIS A 175 1.18 -15.76 -5.93
C HIS A 175 0.33 -14.86 -5.04
N LEU A 176 -0.54 -15.46 -4.22
CA LEU A 176 -1.30 -14.74 -3.20
C LEU A 176 -0.60 -14.91 -1.85
N LEU A 177 -0.35 -13.78 -1.17
CA LEU A 177 0.07 -13.74 0.23
C LEU A 177 -1.14 -13.98 1.15
N ASN A 178 -0.90 -13.98 2.46
CA ASN A 178 -1.98 -14.05 3.43
C ASN A 178 -2.90 -12.83 3.30
N GLU A 179 -4.19 -13.04 3.48
CA GLU A 179 -5.18 -11.96 3.54
C GLU A 179 -5.03 -11.17 4.84
N LEU A 180 -5.13 -9.84 4.77
CA LEU A 180 -5.07 -8.94 5.92
C LEU A 180 -6.27 -8.01 5.94
N ASN A 181 -6.57 -7.50 7.14
CA ASN A 181 -7.59 -6.47 7.35
C ASN A 181 -6.98 -5.06 7.25
N ASP A 182 -7.67 -4.17 6.55
CA ASP A 182 -7.37 -2.74 6.50
C ASP A 182 -8.26 -1.98 7.50
N ALA A 183 -7.70 -1.21 8.38
CA ALA A 183 -8.40 -0.49 9.46
C ALA A 183 -9.33 0.63 8.93
N ASP A 184 -10.40 0.30 8.19
CA ASP A 184 -11.22 1.27 7.44
C ASP A 184 -12.53 1.66 8.13
N VAL A 185 -13.10 0.76 8.92
CA VAL A 185 -14.31 1.00 9.71
C VAL A 185 -14.10 0.60 11.18
N LEU A 186 -15.03 0.96 12.08
CA LEU A 186 -14.89 0.64 13.50
C LEU A 186 -14.82 -0.87 13.76
N ASP A 187 -15.55 -1.67 13.00
CA ASP A 187 -15.56 -3.12 13.15
C ASP A 187 -14.17 -3.75 12.91
N ASP A 188 -13.35 -3.17 12.04
CA ASP A 188 -11.99 -3.63 11.75
C ASP A 188 -11.04 -3.44 12.94
N ILE A 189 -11.30 -2.46 13.80
CA ILE A 189 -10.33 -2.03 14.82
C ILE A 189 -10.83 -2.23 16.25
N LYS A 190 -12.15 -2.41 16.49
CA LYS A 190 -12.75 -2.40 17.82
C LYS A 190 -12.23 -3.51 18.75
N GLU A 191 -11.87 -4.67 18.20
CA GLU A 191 -11.34 -5.81 18.97
C GLU A 191 -9.80 -5.87 18.93
N HIS A 192 -9.16 -5.09 18.07
CA HIS A 192 -7.72 -5.15 17.92
C HIS A 192 -6.99 -4.38 19.05
N PRO A 193 -6.08 -5.03 19.81
CA PRO A 193 -5.44 -4.43 21.00
C PRO A 193 -4.73 -3.10 20.73
N ALA A 194 -4.11 -2.95 19.54
CA ALA A 194 -3.36 -1.75 19.18
C ALA A 194 -4.21 -0.48 19.10
N PHE A 195 -5.54 -0.60 18.95
CA PHE A 195 -6.42 0.56 18.78
C PHE A 195 -7.23 0.93 20.03
N GLN A 196 -7.19 0.10 21.09
CA GLN A 196 -8.04 0.30 22.28
C GLN A 196 -7.85 1.69 22.93
N HIS A 197 -6.62 2.18 22.96
CA HIS A 197 -6.30 3.50 23.54
C HIS A 197 -6.84 4.71 22.75
N PHE A 198 -7.27 4.52 21.49
CA PHE A 198 -7.95 5.55 20.70
C PHE A 198 -9.47 5.52 20.89
N LEU A 199 -10.02 4.38 21.29
CA LEU A 199 -11.46 4.17 21.36
C LEU A 199 -12.04 4.54 22.74
N ASN A 200 -11.21 4.51 23.77
CA ASN A 200 -11.54 4.89 25.16
C ASN A 200 -11.60 6.40 25.39
#